data_2204065c2d4a3d76d978f0a40eae81fc
#
_entry.id   2204065c2d4a3d76d978f0a40eae81fc
#
_cell.length_a   1.000
_cell.length_b   1.000
_cell.length_c   1.000
_cell.angle_alpha   90.00
_cell.angle_beta   90.00
_cell.angle_gamma   90.00
#
_symmetry.space_group_name_H-M   'P 1'
#
loop_
_entity.id
_entity.type
_entity.pdbx_description
1 polymer ?
#
loop_
_entity_poly.entity_id
_entity_poly.type
_entity_poly.pdbx_seq_one_letter_code
_entity_poly.pdbx_strand_id
1 'polypeptide(L)'
;MRNPPAPSTGAVYSDSDTLAHSRREHPRKLVQCRAKLLVAGLDQQIVHVFNMGQGGLGVIASARFAVGTACVVRLAIPNLPNARTSHKLHDKVVYCAPTHNEGRFRLGLQFVRLNPLAARVIQRFVQD
;
A
#
# COMPACT_ATOMS: atom_id res chain seq x y z
N MET A 1 -12.57 -13.85 20.34
CA MET A 1 -12.09 -13.34 19.26
C MET A 1 -11.95 -13.45 18.81
N ARG A 2 -11.93 -13.02 19.15
CA ARG A 2 -11.62 -12.42 18.34
C ARG A 2 -11.34 -12.27 17.75
N ASN A 3 -11.40 -12.06 18.05
CA ASN A 3 -11.03 -11.34 17.10
C ASN A 3 -10.72 -11.31 16.99
N PRO A 4 -10.90 -11.13 17.37
CA PRO A 4 -10.58 -10.56 16.75
C PRO A 4 -10.40 -10.60 16.63
N PRO A 5 -10.61 -10.16 16.76
CA PRO A 5 -10.35 -9.53 16.14
C PRO A 5 -10.06 -9.56 16.02
N ALA A 6 -10.48 -9.28 16.43
CA ALA A 6 -10.15 -8.63 15.70
C ALA A 6 -9.88 -8.60 15.70
N PRO A 7 -9.92 -8.17 15.86
CA PRO A 7 -9.58 -7.53 15.36
C PRO A 7 -9.35 -7.59 15.30
N SER A 8 -9.64 -7.03 15.44
CA SER A 8 -9.33 -6.34 14.75
C SER A 8 -9.13 -6.35 14.71
N THR A 9 -9.30 -6.12 14.98
CA THR A 9 -8.97 -5.45 14.43
C THR A 9 -8.74 -5.39 14.29
N GLY A 10 -9.28 -5.40 15.06
CA GLY A 10 -8.96 -4.65 14.30
C GLY A 10 -8.62 -4.64 14.53
N ALA A 11 -9.01 -4.54 14.79
CA ALA A 11 -8.43 -4.07 14.30
C ALA A 11 -8.04 -4.07 14.41
N VAL A 12 -8.32 -3.95 14.73
CA VAL A 12 -7.63 -3.57 14.18
C VAL A 12 -7.15 -3.39 14.28
N TYR A 13 -7.24 -2.95 14.64
CA TYR A 13 -6.55 -2.46 14.23
C TYR A 13 -6.13 -2.02 14.45
N SER A 14 -6.27 -2.06 14.80
CA SER A 14 -5.65 -1.37 14.44
C SER A 14 -5.29 -1.24 14.74
N ASP A 15 -5.47 -0.92 15.29
CA ASP A 15 -4.86 -0.48 15.06
C ASP A 15 -4.38 -0.82 15.40
N SER A 16 -4.63 -0.75 15.94
CA SER A 16 -4.01 -0.76 15.56
C SER A 16 -3.80 -1.29 15.57
N ASP A 17 -3.89 -1.23 15.94
CA ASP A 17 -3.36 -1.48 15.37
C ASP A 17 -2.97 -1.79 15.63
N THR A 18 -3.24 -1.63 16.19
CA THR A 18 -2.57 -1.77 15.77
C THR A 18 -1.96 -1.99 16.14
N LEU A 19 -2.40 -1.69 17.24
CA LEU A 19 -1.54 -1.79 17.17
C LEU A 19 -0.83 -1.97 17.02
N ALA A 20 -0.76 -1.94 17.72
CA ALA A 20 0.07 -2.20 17.30
C ALA A 20 0.40 -2.38 16.85
N HIS A 21 0.51 -2.38 16.66
CA HIS A 21 0.94 -2.64 15.93
C HIS A 21 1.44 -2.72 15.19
N SER A 22 1.22 -2.28 15.85
CA SER A 22 1.84 -2.77 14.72
C SER A 22 3.34 -2.53 14.57
N ARG A 23 3.99 -3.48 14.62
CA ARG A 23 5.38 -3.49 14.41
C ARG A 23 5.68 -3.66 12.96
N ARG A 24 6.41 -2.75 12.39
CA ARG A 24 6.88 -2.84 11.02
C ARG A 24 8.36 -3.09 11.03
N GLU A 25 8.81 -4.01 10.20
CA GLU A 25 10.22 -4.26 10.06
C GLU A 25 10.94 -3.13 9.36
N HIS A 26 10.22 -2.37 8.57
CA HIS A 26 10.78 -1.28 7.80
C HIS A 26 10.02 0.00 8.09
N PRO A 27 10.71 1.13 8.22
CA PRO A 27 10.02 2.39 8.41
C PRO A 27 9.20 2.76 7.18
N ARG A 28 8.17 3.53 7.41
CA ARG A 28 7.30 4.03 6.36
C ARG A 28 7.35 5.53 6.33
N LYS A 29 7.26 6.08 5.14
CA LYS A 29 7.27 7.51 4.95
C LYS A 29 5.93 7.95 4.39
N LEU A 30 5.40 9.05 4.90
CA LEU A 30 4.18 9.62 4.37
C LEU A 30 4.45 10.18 3.00
N VAL A 31 3.48 10.02 2.12
CA VAL A 31 3.57 10.50 0.77
C VAL A 31 2.16 10.78 0.29
N GLN A 32 2.03 11.69 -0.67
CA GLN A 32 0.75 11.93 -1.31
C GLN A 32 0.97 11.94 -2.80
N CYS A 33 0.56 10.87 -3.44
CA CYS A 33 0.67 10.79 -4.88
C CYS A 33 -0.37 9.83 -5.42
N ARG A 34 -0.63 9.93 -6.71
CA ARG A 34 -1.55 9.03 -7.37
C ARG A 34 -0.79 7.88 -7.99
N ALA A 35 -1.46 6.76 -8.12
CA ALA A 35 -0.90 5.60 -8.77
C ALA A 35 -2.01 4.89 -9.52
N LYS A 36 -1.62 4.01 -10.42
CA LYS A 36 -2.56 3.16 -11.13
C LYS A 36 -2.50 1.78 -10.52
N LEU A 37 -3.67 1.25 -10.17
CA LEU A 37 -3.78 -0.09 -9.60
C LEU A 37 -4.39 -0.99 -10.67
N LEU A 38 -3.70 -2.09 -10.96
CA LEU A 38 -4.12 -3.05 -11.95
C LEU A 38 -4.30 -4.41 -11.29
N VAL A 39 -5.48 -4.97 -11.47
CA VAL A 39 -5.81 -6.32 -11.00
C VAL A 39 -6.31 -7.08 -12.21
N ALA A 40 -5.85 -8.33 -12.36
CA ALA A 40 -6.20 -9.13 -13.53
C ALA A 40 -7.73 -9.24 -13.65
N GLY A 41 -8.23 -9.01 -14.86
CA GLY A 41 -9.66 -9.11 -15.14
C GLY A 41 -10.48 -7.88 -14.81
N LEU A 42 -9.84 -6.84 -14.27
CA LEU A 42 -10.54 -5.61 -13.91
C LEU A 42 -9.92 -4.43 -14.64
N ASP A 43 -10.72 -3.37 -14.79
CA ASP A 43 -10.21 -2.13 -15.34
C ASP A 43 -9.23 -1.52 -14.36
N GLN A 44 -8.22 -0.85 -14.90
CA GLN A 44 -7.28 -0.14 -14.05
C GLN A 44 -7.99 1.00 -13.34
N GLN A 45 -7.58 1.30 -12.12
CA GLN A 45 -8.16 2.41 -11.39
C GLN A 45 -7.07 3.28 -10.79
N ILE A 46 -7.40 4.53 -10.56
CA ILE A 46 -6.50 5.47 -9.90
C ILE A 46 -6.69 5.32 -8.40
N VAL A 47 -5.58 5.19 -7.69
CA VAL A 47 -5.59 5.12 -6.24
C VAL A 47 -4.71 6.23 -5.70
N HIS A 48 -4.90 6.55 -4.42
CA HIS A 48 -4.11 7.54 -3.74
C HIS A 48 -3.14 6.85 -2.79
N VAL A 49 -1.85 7.05 -3.00
CA VAL A 49 -0.81 6.47 -2.14
C VAL A 49 -0.59 7.42 -0.98
N PHE A 50 -0.69 6.92 0.25
CA PHE A 50 -0.53 7.76 1.43
C PHE A 50 0.70 7.41 2.26
N ASN A 51 1.28 6.23 2.10
CA ASN A 51 2.58 5.94 2.70
C ASN A 51 3.32 4.88 1.89
N MET A 52 4.62 4.82 2.10
CA MET A 52 5.47 3.89 1.36
C MET A 52 6.66 3.51 2.22
N GLY A 53 7.00 2.24 2.23
CA GLY A 53 8.18 1.71 2.87
C GLY A 53 8.90 0.74 1.95
N GLN A 54 9.95 0.11 2.45
CA GLN A 54 10.70 -0.86 1.64
C GLN A 54 9.92 -2.15 1.42
N GLY A 55 8.96 -2.45 2.29
CA GLY A 55 8.18 -3.69 2.18
C GLY A 55 6.84 -3.55 1.50
N GLY A 56 6.37 -2.33 1.30
CA GLY A 56 5.04 -2.13 0.70
C GLY A 56 4.58 -0.71 0.79
N LEU A 57 3.30 -0.52 0.46
CA LEU A 57 2.70 0.82 0.48
C LEU A 57 1.24 0.74 0.90
N GLY A 58 0.72 1.89 1.35
CA GLY A 58 -0.67 2.03 1.69
C GLY A 58 -1.36 2.91 0.67
N VAL A 59 -2.55 2.51 0.25
CA VAL A 59 -3.31 3.26 -0.74
C VAL A 59 -4.77 3.37 -0.31
N ILE A 60 -5.44 4.39 -0.87
CA ILE A 60 -6.89 4.54 -0.76
C ILE A 60 -7.46 4.23 -2.13
N ALA A 61 -8.38 3.28 -2.18
CA ALA A 61 -8.99 2.83 -3.42
C ALA A 61 -10.50 3.01 -3.36
N SER A 62 -11.15 2.96 -4.52
CA SER A 62 -12.60 3.09 -4.60
C SER A 62 -13.30 1.72 -4.65
N ALA A 63 -12.54 0.65 -4.49
CA ALA A 63 -13.09 -0.70 -4.46
C ALA A 63 -12.39 -1.49 -3.38
N ARG A 64 -13.08 -2.52 -2.87
CA ARG A 64 -12.47 -3.40 -1.90
C ARG A 64 -11.88 -4.60 -2.62
N PHE A 65 -10.82 -5.15 -2.04
CA PHE A 65 -10.15 -6.33 -2.60
C PHE A 65 -9.87 -7.31 -1.48
N ALA A 66 -9.96 -8.58 -1.80
CA ALA A 66 -9.67 -9.63 -0.82
C ALA A 66 -8.18 -9.67 -0.51
N VAL A 67 -7.86 -9.95 0.74
CA VAL A 67 -6.47 -10.20 1.15
C VAL A 67 -5.93 -11.35 0.32
N GLY A 68 -4.71 -11.20 -0.18
CA GLY A 68 -4.09 -12.17 -1.06
C GLY A 68 -4.22 -11.83 -2.54
N THR A 69 -5.04 -10.84 -2.90
CA THR A 69 -5.21 -10.45 -4.30
C THR A 69 -3.90 -9.93 -4.85
N ALA A 70 -3.47 -10.52 -5.97
CA ALA A 70 -2.28 -10.04 -6.66
C ALA A 70 -2.62 -8.79 -7.48
N CYS A 71 -1.74 -7.82 -7.44
CA CYS A 71 -1.98 -6.59 -8.16
C CYS A 71 -0.65 -5.97 -8.59
N VAL A 72 -0.76 -4.98 -9.46
CA VAL A 72 0.40 -4.21 -9.92
C VAL A 72 0.08 -2.75 -9.67
N VAL A 73 1.00 -2.05 -9.05
CA VAL A 73 0.89 -0.60 -8.85
C VAL A 73 1.91 0.07 -9.74
N ARG A 74 1.46 1.05 -10.48
CA ARG A 74 2.33 1.82 -11.37
C ARG A 74 2.33 3.26 -10.90
N LEU A 75 3.50 3.77 -10.53
CA LEU A 75 3.60 5.13 -10.03
C LEU A 75 4.99 5.71 -10.27
N ALA A 76 5.04 7.04 -10.27
CA ALA A 76 6.29 7.79 -10.23
C ALA A 76 6.50 8.23 -8.78
N ILE A 77 7.66 7.93 -8.23
CA ILE A 77 7.96 8.23 -6.83
C ILE A 77 8.38 9.69 -6.74
N PRO A 78 7.68 10.51 -5.93
CA PRO A 78 7.93 11.94 -5.90
C PRO A 78 9.22 12.30 -5.18
N ASN A 79 9.68 13.55 -5.40
CA ASN A 79 10.78 14.17 -4.67
C ASN A 79 12.13 13.48 -4.87
N LEU A 80 12.30 12.81 -6.00
CA LEU A 80 13.57 12.17 -6.37
C LEU A 80 14.01 12.71 -7.72
N PRO A 81 15.31 12.60 -8.05
CA PRO A 81 15.80 13.11 -9.33
C PRO A 81 15.06 12.58 -10.54
N ASN A 82 14.60 11.32 -10.47
CA ASN A 82 13.87 10.70 -11.58
C ASN A 82 12.38 10.60 -11.27
N ALA A 83 11.81 11.68 -10.72
CA ALA A 83 10.41 11.65 -10.25
C ALA A 83 9.41 11.38 -11.36
N ARG A 84 9.79 11.56 -12.62
CA ARG A 84 8.88 11.29 -13.74
C ARG A 84 8.94 9.84 -14.22
N THR A 85 9.91 9.08 -13.76
CA THR A 85 10.02 7.69 -14.16
C THR A 85 8.96 6.87 -13.46
N SER A 86 8.12 6.20 -14.23
CA SER A 86 7.09 5.34 -13.70
C SER A 86 7.67 3.96 -13.39
N HIS A 87 7.35 3.46 -12.20
CA HIS A 87 7.81 2.14 -11.76
C HIS A 87 6.61 1.21 -11.63
N LYS A 88 6.84 -0.04 -12.01
CA LYS A 88 5.83 -1.08 -11.94
C LYS A 88 6.18 -1.97 -10.74
N LEU A 89 5.30 -2.00 -9.75
CA LEU A 89 5.51 -2.71 -8.51
C LEU A 89 4.52 -3.86 -8.43
N HIS A 90 5.03 -5.07 -8.25
CA HIS A 90 4.19 -6.26 -8.13
C HIS A 90 3.90 -6.51 -6.66
N ASP A 91 2.63 -6.51 -6.30
CA ASP A 91 2.20 -6.53 -4.92
C ASP A 91 1.08 -7.53 -4.68
N LYS A 92 0.77 -7.73 -3.40
CA LYS A 92 -0.46 -8.42 -3.01
C LYS A 92 -1.13 -7.62 -1.90
N VAL A 93 -2.44 -7.71 -1.85
CA VAL A 93 -3.23 -7.07 -0.79
C VAL A 93 -3.04 -7.86 0.49
N VAL A 94 -2.58 -7.19 1.55
CA VAL A 94 -2.45 -7.82 2.85
C VAL A 94 -3.42 -7.23 3.87
N TYR A 95 -4.13 -6.17 3.49
CA TYR A 95 -5.04 -5.50 4.40
C TYR A 95 -6.06 -4.72 3.57
N CYS A 96 -7.31 -4.74 3.99
CA CYS A 96 -8.36 -3.95 3.35
C CYS A 96 -9.40 -3.60 4.39
N ALA A 97 -9.70 -2.31 4.51
CA ALA A 97 -10.70 -1.84 5.46
C ALA A 97 -11.41 -0.62 4.90
N PRO A 98 -12.68 -0.43 5.27
CA PRO A 98 -13.39 0.79 4.86
C PRO A 98 -12.80 2.00 5.55
N THR A 99 -12.95 3.16 4.92
CA THR A 99 -12.56 4.42 5.51
C THR A 99 -13.82 5.13 6.02
N HIS A 100 -13.64 6.35 6.56
CA HIS A 100 -14.76 7.17 6.95
C HIS A 100 -15.57 7.63 5.73
N ASN A 101 -14.96 7.66 4.56
CA ASN A 101 -15.64 8.08 3.34
C ASN A 101 -16.28 6.87 2.69
N GLU A 102 -17.58 6.92 2.51
CA GLU A 102 -18.31 5.83 1.90
C GLU A 102 -17.75 5.52 0.52
N GLY A 103 -17.58 4.24 0.22
CA GLY A 103 -17.05 3.82 -1.07
C GLY A 103 -15.55 3.92 -1.20
N ARG A 104 -14.85 4.24 -0.12
CA ARG A 104 -13.40 4.33 -0.13
C ARG A 104 -12.81 3.32 0.83
N PHE A 105 -11.73 2.68 0.42
CA PHE A 105 -11.11 1.59 1.17
C PHE A 105 -9.62 1.85 1.31
N ARG A 106 -9.10 1.54 2.49
CA ARG A 106 -7.68 1.58 2.76
C ARG A 106 -7.11 0.21 2.49
N LEU A 107 -6.12 0.14 1.62
CA LEU A 107 -5.47 -1.11 1.29
C LEU A 107 -4.02 -1.05 1.74
N GLY A 108 -3.56 -2.14 2.36
CA GLY A 108 -2.14 -2.36 2.59
C GLY A 108 -1.64 -3.30 1.52
N LEU A 109 -0.60 -2.90 0.82
CA LEU A 109 -0.02 -3.69 -0.27
C LEU A 109 1.40 -4.05 0.09
N GLN A 110 1.72 -5.32 -0.02
CA GLN A 110 3.07 -5.82 0.25
C GLN A 110 3.74 -6.12 -1.08
N PHE A 111 4.97 -5.65 -1.23
CA PHE A 111 5.72 -5.95 -2.44
C PHE A 111 6.03 -7.43 -2.50
N VAL A 112 5.69 -8.05 -3.63
CA VAL A 112 6.01 -9.44 -3.87
C VAL A 112 7.31 -9.53 -4.66
N ARG A 113 7.48 -8.61 -5.60
CA ARG A 113 8.64 -8.61 -6.44
C ARG A 113 8.90 -7.19 -6.93
N LEU A 114 10.14 -6.75 -6.77
CA LEU A 114 10.58 -5.45 -7.26
C LEU A 114 11.80 -5.68 -8.14
N ASN A 115 11.88 -4.95 -9.26
CA ASN A 115 13.12 -4.95 -10.00
C ASN A 115 14.16 -4.14 -9.21
N PRO A 116 15.45 -4.36 -9.47
CA PRO A 116 16.51 -3.70 -8.66
C PRO A 116 16.45 -2.18 -8.70
N LEU A 117 16.07 -1.60 -9.82
CA LEU A 117 15.97 -0.15 -9.92
C LEU A 117 14.86 0.38 -9.02
N ALA A 118 13.68 -0.22 -9.08
CA ALA A 118 12.56 0.19 -8.23
C ALA A 118 12.90 0.03 -6.75
N ALA A 119 13.52 -1.09 -6.39
CA ALA A 119 13.92 -1.33 -5.00
C ALA A 119 14.86 -0.24 -4.50
N ARG A 120 15.82 0.14 -5.32
CA ARG A 120 16.80 1.17 -4.95
C ARG A 120 16.15 2.54 -4.82
N VAL A 121 15.24 2.87 -5.72
CA VAL A 121 14.55 4.16 -5.69
C VAL A 121 13.67 4.26 -4.45
N ILE A 122 12.96 3.19 -4.11
CA ILE A 122 12.12 3.17 -2.91
C ILE A 122 12.98 3.30 -1.67
N GLN A 123 14.09 2.56 -1.59
CA GLN A 123 14.98 2.65 -0.45
C GLN A 123 15.47 4.08 -0.25
N ARG A 124 15.86 4.74 -1.33
CA ARG A 124 16.33 6.11 -1.25
C ARG A 124 15.22 7.06 -0.80
N PHE A 125 14.02 6.87 -1.32
CA PHE A 125 12.88 7.70 -0.93
C PHE A 125 12.60 7.57 0.57
N VAL A 126 12.61 6.36 1.09
CA VAL A 126 12.28 6.11 2.49
C VAL A 126 13.35 6.66 3.42
N GLN A 127 14.61 6.62 3.00
CA GLN A 127 15.72 7.09 3.84
C GLN A 127 15.86 8.61 3.88
N ASP A 128 15.34 9.29 2.88
CA ASP A 128 15.38 10.76 2.86
C ASP A 128 14.22 11.33 3.70
#